data_8c5d125542eeb0a9caea296c7430780c
#
_entry.id   8c5d125542eeb0a9caea296c7430780c
#
_cell.length_a   1.000
_cell.length_b   1.000
_cell.length_c   1.000
_cell.angle_alpha   90.00
_cell.angle_beta   90.00
_cell.angle_gamma   90.00
#
_symmetry.space_group_name_H-M   'P 1'
#
loop_
_entity.id
_entity.type
_entity.pdbx_description
1 polymer ?
#
loop_
_entity_poly.entity_id
_entity_poly.type
_entity_poly.pdbx_seq_one_letter_code
_entity_poly.pdbx_strand_id
1 'polypeptide(L)'
;MSRTEPAHEPVSLSAYRKAVRAFGEVAGAITEAEDSDALLRLIGRHLCELVGITRCSVYLREPESELFRGQVGWNHSWHDRSDEQSDARIKRLVAGTEADAFTREIVQTRRPVVVADALTDPRSVHAAMRAWGVRSMLGVPMVLGGEVIGIVFLDDAEHRYEFTRTESEIASMFADLAAVVIAQAQMTARLRGSLRTVARQNELLEHAAEIEETLTSLVLMGGNLSEIVAAVAELTGKPCEIYDAEHRRLAAGTPPAYAGEPAWRALDRAAREHPEVRAAFAALRPRASGIIGPLPQAGLAHRYLVAPIVTRDEVGGSLVIVEHGREFGALDAHIARRAATSVALELVAERRAANAEWDARSSLAGDLIRGTTDPTAVTRRAEYLGVDLHAPHVVCLVGVHGEGLPPSIAEVANAFASKAPGRSVLAVAMTEGVVVIVRLDQRDAPSDAERAARRMAVEVVDEIGGDRALLIAVGPCCRSIEGYVGAYDEARQVMSCLRTFAEGDRSVVLSTDDLGPGRLFLASSTPAEADRFVRDALGTLVTSDDAALGDVLETLEVFFESSRSVRRAAQRLGVHENTIRYRLARIKQLTGLAIGSDANDELTAHLALLILRMQRLARGGDRGRAG
;
A
#
# COMPACT_ATOMS: atom_id res chain seq x y z
N MET A 1 5.85 -5.87 -101.51
CA MET A 1 5.19 -4.76 -100.77
C MET A 1 5.94 -4.53 -99.49
N SER A 2 6.78 -3.56 -99.58
CA SER A 2 7.71 -3.18 -98.54
C SER A 2 7.00 -2.43 -97.40
N ARG A 3 7.08 -2.96 -96.15
CA ARG A 3 6.64 -2.19 -94.95
C ARG A 3 7.79 -1.25 -94.56
N THR A 4 7.57 0.00 -94.80
CA THR A 4 8.40 1.10 -94.26
C THR A 4 8.19 1.16 -92.75
N GLU A 5 9.23 0.86 -91.96
CA GLU A 5 9.30 1.24 -90.56
C GLU A 5 9.30 2.78 -90.45
N PRO A 6 8.56 3.34 -89.46
CA PRO A 6 8.60 4.76 -89.23
C PRO A 6 9.98 5.14 -88.68
N ALA A 7 10.61 6.11 -89.30
CA ALA A 7 11.90 6.68 -88.92
C ALA A 7 11.85 7.23 -87.48
N HIS A 8 12.78 6.74 -86.66
CA HIS A 8 13.05 7.39 -85.36
C HIS A 8 13.58 8.81 -85.63
N GLU A 9 12.76 9.82 -85.28
CA GLU A 9 13.29 11.14 -85.18
C GLU A 9 14.35 11.18 -84.04
N PRO A 10 15.57 11.67 -84.35
CA PRO A 10 16.61 11.73 -83.33
C PRO A 10 16.24 12.80 -82.30
N VAL A 11 16.09 12.41 -81.01
CA VAL A 11 16.01 13.31 -79.88
C VAL A 11 17.07 14.37 -80.02
N SER A 12 16.69 15.66 -80.10
CA SER A 12 17.70 16.71 -80.28
C SER A 12 18.63 16.68 -79.07
N LEU A 13 19.94 16.70 -79.37
CA LEU A 13 20.99 16.66 -78.34
C LEU A 13 20.77 17.78 -77.28
N SER A 14 20.09 18.83 -77.67
CA SER A 14 19.68 19.98 -76.83
C SER A 14 18.63 19.59 -75.80
N ALA A 15 17.57 18.83 -76.17
CA ALA A 15 16.52 18.38 -75.27
C ALA A 15 17.05 17.42 -74.21
N TYR A 16 17.93 16.50 -74.61
CA TYR A 16 18.61 15.56 -73.69
C TYR A 16 19.50 16.30 -72.68
N ARG A 17 20.30 17.29 -73.10
CA ARG A 17 21.11 18.09 -72.16
C ARG A 17 20.29 18.89 -71.17
N LYS A 18 19.12 19.43 -71.57
CA LYS A 18 18.19 20.13 -70.67
C LYS A 18 17.61 19.14 -69.65
N ALA A 19 17.18 17.95 -70.09
CA ALA A 19 16.65 16.94 -69.20
C ALA A 19 17.68 16.49 -68.14
N VAL A 20 18.94 16.22 -68.56
CA VAL A 20 20.01 15.81 -67.63
C VAL A 20 20.32 16.93 -66.62
N ARG A 21 20.33 18.18 -67.03
CA ARG A 21 20.51 19.31 -66.09
C ARG A 21 19.37 19.39 -65.07
N ALA A 22 18.12 19.34 -65.53
CA ALA A 22 16.94 19.38 -64.67
C ALA A 22 16.92 18.18 -63.67
N PHE A 23 17.34 16.97 -64.11
CA PHE A 23 17.55 15.84 -63.24
C PHE A 23 18.61 16.10 -62.16
N GLY A 24 19.71 16.73 -62.52
CA GLY A 24 20.77 17.10 -61.57
C GLY A 24 20.31 18.10 -60.52
N GLU A 25 19.51 19.09 -60.95
CA GLU A 25 18.92 20.10 -60.02
C GLU A 25 17.92 19.45 -59.03
N VAL A 26 17.03 18.59 -59.52
CA VAL A 26 16.09 17.85 -58.65
C VAL A 26 16.85 16.92 -57.72
N ALA A 27 17.83 16.16 -58.21
CA ALA A 27 18.63 15.25 -57.40
C ALA A 27 19.42 15.98 -56.30
N GLY A 28 19.97 17.16 -56.60
CA GLY A 28 20.63 18.00 -55.60
C GLY A 28 19.65 18.52 -54.54
N ALA A 29 18.48 18.94 -54.97
CA ALA A 29 17.44 19.47 -54.05
C ALA A 29 16.87 18.37 -53.12
N ILE A 30 16.91 17.07 -53.49
CA ILE A 30 16.45 15.95 -52.63
C ILE A 30 17.24 15.92 -51.31
N THR A 31 18.54 16.23 -51.35
CA THR A 31 19.41 16.17 -50.18
C THR A 31 19.18 17.30 -49.19
N GLU A 32 18.67 18.43 -49.64
CA GLU A 32 18.55 19.70 -48.90
C GLU A 32 17.09 20.02 -48.50
N ALA A 33 16.09 19.44 -49.18
CA ALA A 33 14.71 19.82 -48.97
C ALA A 33 14.07 19.10 -47.75
N GLU A 34 13.57 19.90 -46.83
CA GLU A 34 12.69 19.41 -45.73
C GLU A 34 11.22 19.25 -46.16
N ASP A 35 10.82 19.88 -47.30
CA ASP A 35 9.45 19.90 -47.79
C ASP A 35 9.29 19.14 -49.13
N SER A 36 8.52 18.04 -49.08
CA SER A 36 8.20 17.24 -50.27
C SER A 36 7.37 18.01 -51.30
N ASP A 37 6.51 18.94 -50.87
CA ASP A 37 5.69 19.76 -51.77
C ASP A 37 6.56 20.69 -52.61
N ALA A 38 7.61 21.25 -52.00
CA ALA A 38 8.58 22.09 -52.72
C ALA A 38 9.35 21.30 -53.81
N LEU A 39 9.75 20.06 -53.51
CA LEU A 39 10.39 19.16 -54.50
C LEU A 39 9.47 18.81 -55.66
N LEU A 40 8.20 18.48 -55.35
CA LEU A 40 7.20 18.16 -56.36
C LEU A 40 6.90 19.38 -57.26
N ARG A 41 6.86 20.59 -56.73
CA ARG A 41 6.75 21.84 -57.52
C ARG A 41 7.94 22.05 -58.44
N LEU A 42 9.17 21.77 -57.93
CA LEU A 42 10.39 21.83 -58.74
C LEU A 42 10.34 20.87 -59.93
N ILE A 43 9.91 19.61 -59.67
CA ILE A 43 9.73 18.58 -60.69
C ILE A 43 8.66 19.05 -61.71
N GLY A 44 7.50 19.55 -61.25
CA GLY A 44 6.43 20.06 -62.10
C GLY A 44 6.90 21.24 -62.99
N ARG A 45 7.69 22.16 -62.44
CA ARG A 45 8.30 23.26 -63.21
C ARG A 45 9.21 22.78 -64.33
N HIS A 46 10.13 21.89 -63.99
CA HIS A 46 11.05 21.34 -65.01
C HIS A 46 10.33 20.52 -66.09
N LEU A 47 9.29 19.80 -65.71
CA LEU A 47 8.43 19.12 -66.70
C LEU A 47 7.78 20.08 -67.65
N CYS A 48 7.19 21.17 -67.14
CA CYS A 48 6.59 22.18 -68.00
C CYS A 48 7.59 22.86 -68.93
N GLU A 49 8.82 23.17 -68.44
CA GLU A 49 9.88 23.78 -69.21
C GLU A 49 10.44 22.84 -70.31
N LEU A 50 10.53 21.52 -70.01
CA LEU A 50 11.08 20.52 -70.94
C LEU A 50 10.07 20.10 -72.02
N VAL A 51 8.81 19.96 -71.67
CA VAL A 51 7.71 19.58 -72.56
C VAL A 51 7.18 20.78 -73.33
N GLY A 52 7.42 22.02 -72.84
CA GLY A 52 6.90 23.25 -73.46
C GLY A 52 5.40 23.48 -73.18
N ILE A 53 4.92 23.01 -72.05
CA ILE A 53 3.53 23.06 -71.63
C ILE A 53 3.36 24.04 -70.46
N THR A 54 2.15 24.56 -70.28
CA THR A 54 1.93 25.63 -69.28
C THR A 54 1.56 25.16 -67.90
N ARG A 55 1.05 23.90 -67.72
CA ARG A 55 0.56 23.42 -66.45
C ARG A 55 0.99 21.98 -66.14
N CYS A 56 1.36 21.78 -64.88
CA CYS A 56 1.59 20.47 -64.31
C CYS A 56 0.88 20.37 -62.95
N SER A 57 0.33 19.23 -62.63
CA SER A 57 -0.22 18.94 -61.30
C SER A 57 0.13 17.51 -60.87
N VAL A 58 0.45 17.33 -59.58
CA VAL A 58 0.82 16.08 -59.00
C VAL A 58 -0.27 15.61 -58.05
N TYR A 59 -0.69 14.37 -58.20
CA TYR A 59 -1.70 13.73 -57.36
C TYR A 59 -1.10 12.52 -56.69
N LEU A 60 -1.38 12.33 -55.43
CA LEU A 60 -0.97 11.13 -54.68
C LEU A 60 -2.15 10.27 -54.34
N ARG A 61 -1.94 8.95 -54.34
CA ARG A 61 -2.94 7.97 -53.93
C ARG A 61 -3.28 8.15 -52.46
N GLU A 62 -4.57 8.22 -52.14
CA GLU A 62 -5.04 8.25 -50.74
C GLU A 62 -4.81 6.89 -50.06
N PRO A 63 -4.42 6.89 -48.79
CA PRO A 63 -4.34 5.64 -48.04
C PRO A 63 -5.70 4.92 -48.02
N GLU A 64 -5.70 3.62 -48.24
CA GLU A 64 -6.92 2.75 -48.23
C GLU A 64 -7.99 3.09 -49.28
N SER A 65 -7.65 3.90 -50.28
CA SER A 65 -8.54 4.32 -51.36
C SER A 65 -7.91 4.13 -52.74
N GLU A 66 -8.73 4.00 -53.78
CA GLU A 66 -8.26 4.04 -55.16
C GLU A 66 -8.26 5.45 -55.76
N LEU A 67 -8.56 6.45 -54.93
CA LEU A 67 -8.62 7.85 -55.34
C LEU A 67 -7.24 8.50 -55.25
N PHE A 68 -7.02 9.49 -56.09
CA PHE A 68 -5.80 10.29 -56.12
C PHE A 68 -6.15 11.73 -55.79
N ARG A 69 -5.57 12.26 -54.74
CA ARG A 69 -5.76 13.66 -54.30
C ARG A 69 -4.63 14.54 -54.78
N GLY A 70 -5.00 15.71 -55.28
CA GLY A 70 -4.03 16.72 -55.69
C GLY A 70 -3.16 17.18 -54.51
N GLN A 71 -1.86 17.30 -54.74
CA GLN A 71 -0.88 17.75 -53.74
C GLN A 71 -0.33 19.13 -54.12
N VAL A 72 0.26 19.23 -55.26
CA VAL A 72 0.89 20.46 -55.75
C VAL A 72 0.56 20.70 -57.23
N GLY A 73 0.67 21.95 -57.67
CA GLY A 73 0.55 22.30 -59.06
C GLY A 73 1.51 23.42 -59.46
N TRP A 74 1.91 23.39 -60.72
CA TRP A 74 2.67 24.45 -61.38
C TRP A 74 1.88 24.98 -62.58
N ASN A 75 1.86 26.32 -62.72
CA ASN A 75 1.24 26.97 -63.91
C ASN A 75 2.06 28.22 -64.25
N HIS A 76 2.51 28.30 -65.47
CA HIS A 76 3.29 29.44 -65.96
C HIS A 76 2.60 30.79 -65.84
N SER A 77 1.26 30.80 -65.92
CA SER A 77 0.44 32.01 -65.80
C SER A 77 0.07 32.43 -64.38
N TRP A 78 0.53 31.71 -63.33
CA TRP A 78 0.19 31.98 -61.93
C TRP A 78 1.26 32.83 -61.20
N HIS A 79 2.07 33.59 -61.93
CA HIS A 79 3.17 34.37 -61.35
C HIS A 79 2.75 35.39 -60.27
N ASP A 80 1.47 35.76 -60.18
CA ASP A 80 0.95 36.70 -59.18
C ASP A 80 0.32 36.01 -57.95
N ARG A 81 0.32 34.68 -57.85
CA ARG A 81 -0.27 33.96 -56.72
C ARG A 81 0.81 33.27 -55.91
N SER A 82 0.62 33.28 -54.57
CA SER A 82 1.52 32.50 -53.70
C SER A 82 1.36 30.99 -53.97
N ASP A 83 2.44 30.25 -53.87
CA ASP A 83 2.46 28.77 -54.01
C ASP A 83 1.41 28.10 -53.13
N GLU A 84 1.19 28.62 -51.90
CA GLU A 84 0.21 28.10 -50.95
C GLU A 84 -1.23 28.22 -51.45
N GLN A 85 -1.59 29.32 -52.14
CA GLN A 85 -2.94 29.53 -52.70
C GLN A 85 -3.20 28.60 -53.88
N SER A 86 -2.16 28.34 -54.67
CA SER A 86 -2.20 27.42 -55.81
C SER A 86 -2.38 25.97 -55.35
N ASP A 87 -1.59 25.57 -54.39
CA ASP A 87 -1.67 24.21 -53.81
C ASP A 87 -2.99 23.98 -53.06
N ALA A 88 -3.51 24.97 -52.33
CA ALA A 88 -4.81 24.86 -51.64
C ALA A 88 -5.97 24.61 -52.63
N ARG A 89 -5.87 25.07 -53.87
CA ARG A 89 -6.84 24.80 -54.92
C ARG A 89 -6.67 23.39 -55.46
N ILE A 90 -5.47 22.94 -55.74
CA ILE A 90 -5.14 21.59 -56.23
C ILE A 90 -5.48 20.53 -55.19
N LYS A 91 -5.19 20.77 -53.90
CA LYS A 91 -5.51 19.83 -52.81
C LYS A 91 -7.00 19.50 -52.62
N ARG A 92 -7.88 20.31 -53.24
CA ARG A 92 -9.34 20.05 -53.27
C ARG A 92 -9.76 19.11 -54.38
N LEU A 93 -8.89 18.83 -55.33
CA LEU A 93 -9.18 18.00 -56.49
C LEU A 93 -8.94 16.52 -56.21
N VAL A 94 -9.80 15.69 -56.77
CA VAL A 94 -9.70 14.25 -56.65
C VAL A 94 -9.85 13.63 -58.05
N ALA A 95 -8.93 12.76 -58.42
CA ALA A 95 -8.95 11.95 -59.64
C ALA A 95 -9.20 10.48 -59.29
N GLY A 96 -9.61 9.67 -60.25
CA GLY A 96 -9.89 8.23 -60.07
C GLY A 96 -11.30 7.91 -59.59
N THR A 97 -12.25 8.85 -59.70
CA THR A 97 -13.66 8.60 -59.43
C THR A 97 -14.24 7.57 -60.46
N GLU A 98 -15.39 7.01 -60.17
CA GLU A 98 -16.04 6.03 -61.09
C GLU A 98 -16.24 6.57 -62.50
N ALA A 99 -16.44 7.85 -62.67
CA ALA A 99 -16.59 8.53 -63.97
C ALA A 99 -15.26 8.81 -64.68
N ASP A 100 -14.13 8.67 -64.01
CA ASP A 100 -12.77 8.99 -64.49
C ASP A 100 -12.11 7.78 -65.13
N ALA A 101 -12.50 7.43 -66.36
CA ALA A 101 -11.90 6.34 -67.09
C ALA A 101 -10.45 6.62 -67.51
N PHE A 102 -10.07 7.89 -67.66
CA PHE A 102 -8.70 8.28 -68.01
C PHE A 102 -7.70 7.92 -66.88
N THR A 103 -7.98 8.30 -65.66
CA THR A 103 -7.18 7.91 -64.50
C THR A 103 -7.15 6.38 -64.32
N ARG A 104 -8.26 5.72 -64.51
CA ARG A 104 -8.34 4.25 -64.44
C ARG A 104 -7.43 3.57 -65.44
N GLU A 105 -7.40 4.03 -66.70
CA GLU A 105 -6.51 3.51 -67.74
C GLU A 105 -5.03 3.68 -67.36
N ILE A 106 -4.63 4.84 -66.83
CA ILE A 106 -3.28 5.11 -66.37
C ILE A 106 -2.89 4.09 -65.25
N VAL A 107 -3.77 3.86 -64.30
CA VAL A 107 -3.51 2.92 -63.18
C VAL A 107 -3.43 1.49 -63.68
N GLN A 108 -4.34 1.06 -64.58
CA GLN A 108 -4.37 -0.32 -65.11
C GLN A 108 -3.18 -0.63 -66.02
N THR A 109 -2.85 0.32 -66.89
CA THR A 109 -1.77 0.11 -67.89
C THR A 109 -0.38 0.38 -67.30
N ARG A 110 -0.31 1.20 -66.25
CA ARG A 110 0.95 1.73 -65.67
C ARG A 110 1.80 2.41 -66.71
N ARG A 111 1.17 3.04 -67.68
CA ARG A 111 1.83 3.72 -68.81
C ARG A 111 1.25 5.14 -68.93
N PRO A 112 2.02 6.05 -69.52
CA PRO A 112 1.50 7.36 -69.90
C PRO A 112 0.29 7.22 -70.86
N VAL A 113 -0.75 8.02 -70.62
CA VAL A 113 -1.96 8.05 -71.43
C VAL A 113 -2.14 9.51 -71.90
N VAL A 114 -2.37 9.65 -73.21
CA VAL A 114 -2.63 10.97 -73.83
C VAL A 114 -4.09 11.12 -74.18
N VAL A 115 -4.63 12.29 -73.89
CA VAL A 115 -5.93 12.75 -74.35
C VAL A 115 -5.73 13.98 -75.22
N ALA A 116 -5.95 13.84 -76.53
CA ALA A 116 -5.71 14.90 -77.51
C ALA A 116 -6.81 16.01 -77.46
N ASP A 117 -8.03 15.65 -77.08
CA ASP A 117 -9.15 16.60 -76.89
C ASP A 117 -9.96 16.22 -75.64
N ALA A 118 -9.67 16.86 -74.52
CA ALA A 118 -10.27 16.55 -73.23
C ALA A 118 -11.77 16.84 -73.13
N LEU A 119 -12.32 17.62 -74.06
CA LEU A 119 -13.75 17.95 -74.09
C LEU A 119 -14.61 16.94 -74.89
N THR A 120 -13.97 16.12 -75.72
CA THR A 120 -14.65 15.15 -76.60
C THR A 120 -14.24 13.71 -76.30
N ASP A 121 -13.11 13.47 -75.62
CA ASP A 121 -12.63 12.15 -75.27
C ASP A 121 -13.55 11.51 -74.21
N PRO A 122 -14.13 10.32 -74.45
CA PRO A 122 -15.07 9.67 -73.55
C PRO A 122 -14.43 9.22 -72.22
N ARG A 123 -13.11 9.16 -72.11
CA ARG A 123 -12.38 8.81 -70.87
C ARG A 123 -12.29 9.96 -69.89
N SER A 124 -12.49 11.19 -70.39
CA SER A 124 -12.34 12.43 -69.60
C SER A 124 -13.65 12.78 -68.87
N VAL A 125 -13.51 13.31 -67.66
CA VAL A 125 -14.62 13.92 -66.92
C VAL A 125 -14.88 15.34 -67.47
N HIS A 126 -15.71 15.44 -68.48
CA HIS A 126 -15.90 16.68 -69.27
C HIS A 126 -16.30 17.90 -68.42
N ALA A 127 -17.04 17.72 -67.30
CA ALA A 127 -17.40 18.79 -66.40
C ALA A 127 -16.16 19.39 -65.72
N ALA A 128 -15.23 18.56 -65.27
CA ALA A 128 -13.97 18.98 -64.67
C ALA A 128 -13.06 19.64 -65.71
N MET A 129 -12.97 19.05 -66.93
CA MET A 129 -12.15 19.62 -68.00
C MET A 129 -12.60 21.01 -68.40
N ARG A 130 -13.92 21.26 -68.52
CA ARG A 130 -14.47 22.59 -68.76
C ARG A 130 -14.20 23.58 -67.63
N ALA A 131 -14.37 23.13 -66.38
CA ALA A 131 -14.16 23.99 -65.22
C ALA A 131 -12.69 24.45 -65.12
N TRP A 132 -11.75 23.63 -65.54
CA TRP A 132 -10.29 23.89 -65.49
C TRP A 132 -9.73 24.37 -66.83
N GLY A 133 -10.53 24.47 -67.88
CA GLY A 133 -10.12 24.89 -69.19
C GLY A 133 -9.12 23.96 -69.88
N VAL A 134 -9.13 22.69 -69.56
CA VAL A 134 -8.20 21.71 -70.11
C VAL A 134 -8.61 21.36 -71.55
N ARG A 135 -7.66 21.47 -72.51
CA ARG A 135 -7.86 21.18 -73.93
C ARG A 135 -7.25 19.84 -74.33
N SER A 136 -6.01 19.62 -73.92
CA SER A 136 -5.30 18.35 -74.09
C SER A 136 -4.58 17.99 -72.80
N MET A 137 -4.38 16.70 -72.58
CA MET A 137 -3.80 16.21 -71.32
C MET A 137 -2.92 14.97 -71.51
N LEU A 138 -1.81 14.93 -70.81
CA LEU A 138 -1.00 13.76 -70.62
C LEU A 138 -1.00 13.36 -69.15
N GLY A 139 -1.46 12.16 -68.84
CA GLY A 139 -1.37 11.58 -67.50
C GLY A 139 -0.22 10.56 -67.41
N VAL A 140 0.66 10.75 -66.46
CA VAL A 140 1.85 9.91 -66.27
C VAL A 140 1.84 9.26 -64.90
N PRO A 141 1.84 7.95 -64.79
CA PRO A 141 1.84 7.26 -63.50
C PRO A 141 3.21 7.40 -62.81
N MET A 142 3.17 7.65 -61.51
CA MET A 142 4.35 7.49 -60.64
C MET A 142 4.34 6.07 -60.08
N VAL A 143 5.24 5.23 -60.54
CA VAL A 143 5.27 3.81 -60.19
C VAL A 143 6.39 3.51 -59.19
N LEU A 144 6.05 2.86 -58.11
CA LEU A 144 7.01 2.40 -57.10
C LEU A 144 6.70 0.96 -56.71
N GLY A 145 7.67 0.05 -56.84
CA GLY A 145 7.50 -1.36 -56.50
C GLY A 145 6.38 -2.07 -57.29
N GLY A 146 6.06 -1.54 -58.49
CA GLY A 146 4.98 -2.08 -59.35
C GLY A 146 3.61 -1.53 -59.03
N GLU A 147 3.42 -0.64 -58.06
CA GLU A 147 2.17 0.06 -57.75
C GLU A 147 2.21 1.51 -58.18
N VAL A 148 1.06 2.03 -58.58
CA VAL A 148 0.89 3.46 -58.91
C VAL A 148 0.62 4.20 -57.60
N ILE A 149 1.62 4.94 -57.13
CA ILE A 149 1.55 5.75 -55.86
C ILE A 149 1.03 7.16 -56.09
N GLY A 150 1.00 7.61 -57.33
CA GLY A 150 0.50 8.92 -57.75
C GLY A 150 0.44 9.06 -59.25
N ILE A 151 0.00 10.23 -59.68
CA ILE A 151 -0.11 10.56 -61.11
C ILE A 151 0.33 12.02 -61.32
N VAL A 152 1.12 12.26 -62.33
CA VAL A 152 1.49 13.58 -62.80
C VAL A 152 0.61 13.89 -64.03
N PHE A 153 -0.17 14.97 -63.97
CA PHE A 153 -0.94 15.46 -65.11
C PHE A 153 -0.26 16.69 -65.69
N LEU A 154 -0.05 16.65 -66.99
CA LEU A 154 0.46 17.76 -67.79
C LEU A 154 -0.70 18.16 -68.72
N ASP A 155 -1.07 19.43 -68.68
CA ASP A 155 -2.17 19.91 -69.51
C ASP A 155 -1.90 21.35 -70.01
N ASP A 156 -2.61 21.73 -71.10
CA ASP A 156 -2.60 23.07 -71.63
C ASP A 156 -4.01 23.67 -71.61
N ALA A 157 -4.12 24.93 -71.18
CA ALA A 157 -5.35 25.68 -71.09
C ALA A 157 -5.64 26.54 -72.32
N GLU A 158 -4.63 26.89 -73.09
CA GLU A 158 -4.75 27.86 -74.17
C GLU A 158 -4.85 27.19 -75.53
N HIS A 159 -4.11 26.10 -75.76
CA HIS A 159 -4.02 25.45 -77.04
C HIS A 159 -4.27 23.95 -76.97
N ARG A 160 -4.63 23.30 -78.11
CA ARG A 160 -4.52 21.86 -78.28
C ARG A 160 -3.06 21.52 -78.47
N TYR A 161 -2.51 20.82 -77.52
CA TYR A 161 -1.12 20.35 -77.54
C TYR A 161 -1.05 18.89 -77.96
N GLU A 162 -0.24 18.60 -78.95
CA GLU A 162 0.03 17.20 -79.41
C GLU A 162 1.25 16.67 -78.71
N PHE A 163 1.06 15.85 -77.71
CA PHE A 163 2.16 15.22 -76.97
C PHE A 163 2.87 14.19 -77.84
N THR A 164 4.17 14.40 -77.99
CA THR A 164 5.04 13.47 -78.74
C THR A 164 5.43 12.29 -77.84
N ARG A 165 5.90 11.18 -78.45
CA ARG A 165 6.40 10.03 -77.74
C ARG A 165 7.61 10.41 -76.85
N THR A 166 8.52 11.25 -77.34
CA THR A 166 9.69 11.70 -76.60
C THR A 166 9.32 12.49 -75.36
N GLU A 167 8.31 13.38 -75.42
CA GLU A 167 7.81 14.14 -74.29
C GLU A 167 7.14 13.24 -73.26
N SER A 168 6.41 12.23 -73.69
CA SER A 168 5.84 11.22 -72.80
C SER A 168 6.93 10.37 -72.11
N GLU A 169 8.01 10.03 -72.78
CA GLU A 169 9.17 9.34 -72.21
C GLU A 169 9.92 10.20 -71.17
N ILE A 170 10.12 11.50 -71.48
CA ILE A 170 10.72 12.48 -70.53
C ILE A 170 9.83 12.61 -69.31
N ALA A 171 8.52 12.80 -69.50
CA ALA A 171 7.59 12.93 -68.41
C ALA A 171 7.54 11.68 -67.53
N SER A 172 7.66 10.47 -68.09
CA SER A 172 7.77 9.21 -67.32
C SER A 172 9.03 9.18 -66.45
N MET A 173 10.18 9.60 -66.98
CA MET A 173 11.41 9.63 -66.21
C MET A 173 11.31 10.56 -64.98
N PHE A 174 10.67 11.72 -65.15
CA PHE A 174 10.45 12.65 -64.04
C PHE A 174 9.35 12.16 -63.07
N ALA A 175 8.33 11.47 -63.54
CA ALA A 175 7.34 10.85 -62.70
C ALA A 175 7.96 9.71 -61.84
N ASP A 176 8.84 8.91 -62.40
CA ASP A 176 9.60 7.89 -61.65
C ASP A 176 10.50 8.52 -60.58
N LEU A 177 11.19 9.63 -60.93
CA LEU A 177 12.00 10.39 -59.97
C LEU A 177 11.12 10.97 -58.85
N ALA A 178 9.95 11.53 -59.19
CA ALA A 178 8.98 12.06 -58.21
C ALA A 178 8.49 10.92 -57.28
N ALA A 179 8.28 9.72 -57.81
CA ALA A 179 7.90 8.56 -57.02
C ALA A 179 8.96 8.20 -55.97
N VAL A 180 10.23 8.19 -56.36
CA VAL A 180 11.36 7.93 -55.44
C VAL A 180 11.45 9.02 -54.35
N VAL A 181 11.35 10.31 -54.75
CA VAL A 181 11.40 11.45 -53.83
C VAL A 181 10.29 11.34 -52.77
N ILE A 182 9.06 11.06 -53.22
CA ILE A 182 7.91 10.92 -52.32
C ILE A 182 8.11 9.76 -51.35
N ALA A 183 8.55 8.60 -51.88
CA ALA A 183 8.80 7.41 -51.04
C ALA A 183 9.88 7.68 -49.98
N GLN A 184 10.95 8.36 -50.36
CA GLN A 184 12.03 8.71 -49.44
C GLN A 184 11.55 9.72 -48.37
N ALA A 185 10.77 10.74 -48.76
CA ALA A 185 10.22 11.71 -47.84
C ALA A 185 9.26 11.06 -46.84
N GLN A 186 8.36 10.18 -47.31
CA GLN A 186 7.46 9.43 -46.46
C GLN A 186 8.18 8.49 -45.49
N MET A 187 9.23 7.78 -45.96
CA MET A 187 10.02 6.89 -45.11
C MET A 187 10.77 7.68 -44.03
N THR A 188 11.36 8.80 -44.40
CA THR A 188 12.06 9.69 -43.44
C THR A 188 11.09 10.26 -42.39
N ALA A 189 9.91 10.70 -42.80
CA ALA A 189 8.89 11.19 -41.88
C ALA A 189 8.42 10.11 -40.90
N ARG A 190 8.20 8.87 -41.39
CA ARG A 190 7.83 7.73 -40.54
C ARG A 190 8.94 7.37 -39.55
N LEU A 191 10.21 7.32 -39.98
CA LEU A 191 11.35 7.08 -39.13
C LEU A 191 11.50 8.14 -38.04
N ARG A 192 11.39 9.43 -38.41
CA ARG A 192 11.45 10.53 -37.43
C ARG A 192 10.31 10.44 -36.40
N GLY A 193 9.10 10.12 -36.85
CA GLY A 193 7.93 9.89 -35.98
C GLY A 193 8.18 8.74 -35.00
N SER A 194 8.67 7.61 -35.51
CA SER A 194 8.98 6.44 -34.70
C SER A 194 10.09 6.72 -33.67
N LEU A 195 11.17 7.39 -34.09
CA LEU A 195 12.27 7.78 -33.20
C LEU A 195 11.81 8.71 -32.06
N ARG A 196 10.94 9.70 -32.37
CA ARG A 196 10.35 10.58 -31.35
C ARG A 196 9.50 9.79 -30.35
N THR A 197 8.74 8.81 -30.83
CA THR A 197 7.93 7.96 -29.95
C THR A 197 8.82 7.10 -29.05
N VAL A 198 9.86 6.48 -29.59
CA VAL A 198 10.83 5.66 -28.83
C VAL A 198 11.60 6.52 -27.81
N ALA A 199 12.07 7.69 -28.23
CA ALA A 199 12.76 8.62 -27.33
C ALA A 199 11.88 9.03 -26.14
N ARG A 200 10.60 9.35 -26.40
CA ARG A 200 9.64 9.69 -25.33
C ARG A 200 9.34 8.49 -24.41
N GLN A 201 9.26 7.29 -24.97
CA GLN A 201 9.08 6.08 -24.15
C GLN A 201 10.30 5.79 -23.27
N ASN A 202 11.52 5.95 -23.82
CA ASN A 202 12.74 5.79 -23.04
C ASN A 202 12.85 6.79 -21.90
N GLU A 203 12.54 8.07 -22.14
CA GLU A 203 12.52 9.09 -21.11
C GLU A 203 11.55 8.74 -19.95
N LEU A 204 10.36 8.24 -20.28
CA LEU A 204 9.41 7.77 -19.26
C LEU A 204 9.93 6.57 -18.48
N LEU A 205 10.62 5.63 -19.15
CA LEU A 205 11.19 4.46 -18.49
C LEU A 205 12.38 4.83 -17.59
N GLU A 206 13.24 5.75 -18.02
CA GLU A 206 14.35 6.27 -17.22
C GLU A 206 13.83 6.95 -15.95
N HIS A 207 12.85 7.85 -16.05
CA HIS A 207 12.23 8.46 -14.87
C HIS A 207 11.56 7.43 -13.95
N ALA A 208 10.91 6.41 -14.50
CA ALA A 208 10.31 5.34 -13.70
C ALA A 208 11.38 4.52 -12.97
N ALA A 209 12.53 4.26 -13.60
CA ALA A 209 13.65 3.55 -12.99
C ALA A 209 14.31 4.38 -11.87
N GLU A 210 14.52 5.68 -12.07
CA GLU A 210 15.05 6.60 -11.04
C GLU A 210 14.15 6.64 -9.80
N ILE A 211 12.83 6.69 -10.00
CA ILE A 211 11.85 6.64 -8.91
C ILE A 211 11.96 5.32 -8.14
N GLU A 212 12.05 4.19 -8.87
CA GLU A 212 12.16 2.87 -8.26
C GLU A 212 13.47 2.72 -7.46
N GLU A 213 14.59 3.20 -8.00
CA GLU A 213 15.88 3.21 -7.32
C GLU A 213 15.85 4.07 -6.05
N THR A 214 15.27 5.27 -6.13
CA THR A 214 15.14 6.17 -4.98
C THR A 214 14.31 5.55 -3.87
N LEU A 215 13.14 5.02 -4.16
CA LEU A 215 12.25 4.41 -3.16
C LEU A 215 12.82 3.11 -2.60
N THR A 216 13.48 2.31 -3.43
CA THR A 216 14.11 1.05 -3.01
C THR A 216 15.33 1.30 -2.12
N SER A 217 16.17 2.28 -2.48
CA SER A 217 17.36 2.62 -1.68
C SER A 217 16.97 3.15 -0.30
N LEU A 218 15.90 3.95 -0.18
CA LEU A 218 15.37 4.40 1.11
C LEU A 218 15.03 3.22 2.02
N VAL A 219 14.30 2.22 1.51
CA VAL A 219 13.96 1.02 2.30
C VAL A 219 15.20 0.21 2.66
N LEU A 220 16.13 0.00 1.73
CA LEU A 220 17.37 -0.76 1.98
C LEU A 220 18.31 -0.09 2.98
N MET A 221 18.30 1.23 3.06
CA MET A 221 19.08 2.01 4.05
C MET A 221 18.40 2.09 5.43
N GLY A 222 17.25 1.44 5.61
CA GLY A 222 16.47 1.49 6.85
C GLY A 222 15.71 2.80 7.03
N GLY A 223 15.32 3.43 5.93
CA GLY A 223 14.50 4.65 5.96
C GLY A 223 13.11 4.36 6.50
N ASN A 224 12.64 5.21 7.40
CA ASN A 224 11.33 5.09 8.03
C ASN A 224 10.18 5.61 7.16
N LEU A 225 8.93 5.39 7.60
CA LEU A 225 7.73 5.83 6.87
C LEU A 225 7.71 7.35 6.59
N SER A 226 8.28 8.17 7.48
CA SER A 226 8.32 9.63 7.32
C SER A 226 9.27 10.03 6.18
N GLU A 227 10.39 9.32 6.01
CA GLU A 227 11.33 9.56 4.92
C GLU A 227 10.75 9.11 3.58
N ILE A 228 10.07 7.96 3.54
CA ILE A 228 9.39 7.47 2.33
C ILE A 228 8.31 8.47 1.89
N VAL A 229 7.45 8.93 2.80
CA VAL A 229 6.38 9.86 2.44
C VAL A 229 6.92 11.24 2.02
N ALA A 230 8.03 11.69 2.62
CA ALA A 230 8.70 12.92 2.21
C ALA A 230 9.27 12.81 0.79
N ALA A 231 9.93 11.71 0.46
CA ALA A 231 10.43 11.44 -0.89
C ALA A 231 9.29 11.38 -1.92
N VAL A 232 8.17 10.75 -1.59
CA VAL A 232 6.97 10.72 -2.46
C VAL A 232 6.41 12.12 -2.68
N ALA A 233 6.35 12.93 -1.62
CA ALA A 233 5.88 14.31 -1.72
C ALA A 233 6.81 15.16 -2.60
N GLU A 234 8.11 14.96 -2.54
CA GLU A 234 9.10 15.62 -3.38
C GLU A 234 9.00 15.17 -4.84
N LEU A 235 8.98 13.86 -5.09
CA LEU A 235 8.88 13.26 -6.44
C LEU A 235 7.59 13.66 -7.17
N THR A 236 6.48 13.72 -6.46
CA THR A 236 5.18 14.12 -7.04
C THR A 236 4.98 15.62 -7.07
N GLY A 237 5.71 16.38 -6.24
CA GLY A 237 5.43 17.79 -5.96
C GLY A 237 4.07 17.99 -5.28
N LYS A 238 3.53 16.99 -4.60
CA LYS A 238 2.19 16.99 -3.99
C LYS A 238 2.22 16.48 -2.56
N PRO A 239 1.32 16.96 -1.68
CA PRO A 239 1.18 16.42 -0.34
C PRO A 239 0.83 14.94 -0.35
N CYS A 240 1.45 14.18 0.56
CA CYS A 240 1.28 12.74 0.66
C CYS A 240 1.09 12.32 2.12
N GLU A 241 0.20 11.35 2.37
CA GLU A 241 -0.10 10.81 3.68
C GLU A 241 -0.18 9.28 3.64
N ILE A 242 0.23 8.62 4.73
CA ILE A 242 0.12 7.18 4.91
C ILE A 242 -0.83 6.90 6.06
N TYR A 243 -1.76 5.96 5.83
CA TYR A 243 -2.75 5.53 6.81
C TYR A 243 -2.68 4.02 7.04
N ASP A 244 -2.94 3.58 8.29
CA ASP A 244 -3.10 2.16 8.63
C ASP A 244 -4.47 1.59 8.20
N ALA A 245 -4.71 0.33 8.55
CA ALA A 245 -5.99 -0.35 8.26
C ALA A 245 -7.18 0.27 9.01
N GLU A 246 -6.96 0.87 10.17
CA GLU A 246 -7.95 1.58 10.99
C GLU A 246 -8.09 3.05 10.60
N HIS A 247 -7.42 3.47 9.51
CA HIS A 247 -7.43 4.82 8.96
C HIS A 247 -6.82 5.90 9.89
N ARG A 248 -5.89 5.49 10.76
CA ARG A 248 -5.07 6.42 11.54
C ARG A 248 -3.85 6.81 10.69
N ARG A 249 -3.52 8.10 10.72
CA ARG A 249 -2.38 8.61 9.97
C ARG A 249 -1.06 8.19 10.63
N LEU A 250 -0.26 7.43 9.88
CA LEU A 250 1.07 6.98 10.31
C LEU A 250 2.17 8.00 9.99
N ALA A 251 2.11 8.63 8.80
CA ALA A 251 3.08 9.61 8.37
C ALA A 251 2.46 10.61 7.38
N ALA A 252 3.05 11.79 7.26
CA ALA A 252 2.67 12.82 6.30
C ALA A 252 3.90 13.54 5.76
N GLY A 253 3.90 13.86 4.46
CA GLY A 253 4.92 14.63 3.78
C GLY A 253 4.30 15.74 2.95
N THR A 254 4.88 16.92 3.02
CA THR A 254 4.45 18.09 2.27
C THR A 254 5.65 18.66 1.51
N PRO A 255 5.54 18.91 0.20
CA PRO A 255 6.61 19.51 -0.56
C PRO A 255 6.98 20.89 0.03
N PRO A 256 8.27 21.29 -0.03
CA PRO A 256 8.72 22.58 0.52
C PRO A 256 7.94 23.78 -0.03
N ALA A 257 7.47 23.69 -1.28
CA ALA A 257 6.68 24.75 -1.94
C ALA A 257 5.35 25.04 -1.24
N TYR A 258 4.82 24.12 -0.44
CA TYR A 258 3.52 24.25 0.25
C TYR A 258 3.65 24.28 1.78
N ALA A 259 4.86 24.43 2.29
CA ALA A 259 5.10 24.52 3.73
C ALA A 259 4.41 25.79 4.29
N GLY A 260 3.40 25.59 5.14
CA GLY A 260 2.64 26.68 5.76
C GLY A 260 1.35 27.10 5.04
N GLU A 261 0.98 26.47 3.93
CA GLU A 261 -0.29 26.70 3.26
C GLU A 261 -1.49 26.05 4.01
N PRO A 262 -2.73 26.57 3.78
CA PRO A 262 -3.93 25.99 4.40
C PRO A 262 -4.08 24.52 4.03
N ALA A 263 -4.29 23.72 5.04
CA ALA A 263 -4.32 22.27 4.94
C ALA A 263 -5.50 21.78 4.08
N TRP A 264 -5.22 20.88 3.15
CA TRP A 264 -6.22 19.96 2.61
C TRP A 264 -6.81 19.12 3.74
N ARG A 265 -8.04 18.65 3.57
CA ARG A 265 -8.65 17.76 4.55
C ARG A 265 -8.04 16.37 4.45
N ALA A 266 -7.52 15.86 5.56
CA ALA A 266 -7.01 14.49 5.66
C ALA A 266 -8.10 13.44 5.40
N LEU A 267 -7.75 12.31 4.79
CA LEU A 267 -8.64 11.16 4.61
C LEU A 267 -8.56 10.20 5.81
N ASP A 268 -8.60 10.75 7.02
CA ASP A 268 -8.59 10.03 8.27
C ASP A 268 -9.92 9.25 8.51
N ARG A 269 -10.00 8.57 9.65
CA ARG A 269 -11.18 7.81 10.03
C ARG A 269 -12.46 8.64 10.00
N ALA A 270 -12.41 9.87 10.52
CA ALA A 270 -13.58 10.75 10.58
C ALA A 270 -14.07 11.15 9.17
N ALA A 271 -13.15 11.46 8.25
CA ALA A 271 -13.51 11.74 6.86
C ALA A 271 -14.10 10.50 6.16
N ARG A 272 -13.58 9.30 6.44
CA ARG A 272 -14.05 8.05 5.83
C ARG A 272 -15.40 7.56 6.35
N GLU A 273 -15.84 8.01 7.51
CA GLU A 273 -17.20 7.76 8.02
C GLU A 273 -18.28 8.50 7.23
N HIS A 274 -17.92 9.56 6.49
CA HIS A 274 -18.88 10.29 5.67
C HIS A 274 -19.42 9.39 4.54
N PRO A 275 -20.76 9.34 4.31
CA PRO A 275 -21.37 8.41 3.36
C PRO A 275 -20.82 8.49 1.93
N GLU A 276 -20.58 9.71 1.42
CA GLU A 276 -20.04 9.92 0.07
C GLU A 276 -18.59 9.42 -0.05
N VAL A 277 -17.76 9.65 0.96
CA VAL A 277 -16.38 9.17 0.97
C VAL A 277 -16.36 7.64 1.04
N ARG A 278 -17.21 7.05 1.88
CA ARG A 278 -17.35 5.59 1.96
C ARG A 278 -17.79 4.98 0.62
N ALA A 279 -18.78 5.59 -0.03
CA ALA A 279 -19.23 5.15 -1.36
C ALA A 279 -18.11 5.26 -2.41
N ALA A 280 -17.33 6.36 -2.39
CA ALA A 280 -16.21 6.56 -3.29
C ALA A 280 -15.10 5.51 -3.07
N PHE A 281 -14.78 5.17 -1.81
CA PHE A 281 -13.84 4.09 -1.52
C PHE A 281 -14.37 2.72 -1.95
N ALA A 282 -15.66 2.44 -1.74
CA ALA A 282 -16.28 1.18 -2.17
C ALA A 282 -16.29 1.01 -3.69
N ALA A 283 -16.27 2.10 -4.44
CA ALA A 283 -16.17 2.09 -5.91
C ALA A 283 -14.74 1.82 -6.42
N LEU A 284 -13.71 1.96 -5.58
CA LEU A 284 -12.34 1.62 -5.97
C LEU A 284 -12.20 0.11 -6.12
N ARG A 285 -11.44 -0.30 -7.14
CA ARG A 285 -11.08 -1.71 -7.28
C ARG A 285 -10.20 -2.13 -6.09
N PRO A 286 -10.50 -3.25 -5.43
CA PRO A 286 -9.61 -3.79 -4.41
C PRO A 286 -8.18 -3.95 -4.97
N ARG A 287 -7.18 -3.50 -4.23
CA ARG A 287 -5.75 -3.59 -4.59
C ARG A 287 -5.32 -2.76 -5.81
N ALA A 288 -6.18 -1.91 -6.36
CA ALA A 288 -5.82 -0.98 -7.43
C ALA A 288 -5.80 0.46 -6.90
N SER A 289 -4.84 1.25 -7.38
CA SER A 289 -4.87 2.69 -7.12
C SER A 289 -6.05 3.33 -7.85
N GLY A 290 -6.67 4.33 -7.23
CA GLY A 290 -7.77 5.06 -7.80
C GLY A 290 -7.85 6.48 -7.28
N ILE A 291 -8.65 7.31 -7.95
CA ILE A 291 -8.83 8.72 -7.59
C ILE A 291 -10.19 8.90 -6.95
N ILE A 292 -10.23 9.63 -5.84
CA ILE A 292 -11.43 10.02 -5.11
C ILE A 292 -11.59 11.52 -5.15
N GLY A 293 -12.83 12.00 -5.26
CA GLY A 293 -13.19 13.41 -5.19
C GLY A 293 -13.01 14.21 -6.48
N PRO A 294 -13.24 15.51 -6.41
CA PRO A 294 -13.62 16.26 -5.19
C PRO A 294 -15.01 15.89 -4.66
N LEU A 295 -15.19 15.95 -3.33
CA LEU A 295 -16.45 15.69 -2.64
C LEU A 295 -16.75 16.88 -1.69
N PRO A 296 -17.28 17.99 -2.20
CA PRO A 296 -17.46 19.22 -1.43
C PRO A 296 -18.36 19.07 -0.20
N GLN A 297 -19.39 18.21 -0.27
CA GLN A 297 -20.30 17.96 0.85
C GLN A 297 -19.59 17.27 2.02
N ALA A 298 -18.57 16.45 1.71
CA ALA A 298 -17.68 15.85 2.70
C ALA A 298 -16.52 16.77 3.10
N GLY A 299 -16.47 18.01 2.61
CA GLY A 299 -15.37 18.96 2.85
C GLY A 299 -14.06 18.60 2.13
N LEU A 300 -14.10 17.72 1.13
CA LEU A 300 -12.96 17.35 0.31
C LEU A 300 -12.95 18.21 -0.96
N ALA A 301 -12.19 19.31 -0.94
CA ALA A 301 -12.09 20.24 -2.06
C ALA A 301 -11.18 19.75 -3.19
N HIS A 302 -10.27 18.82 -2.89
CA HIS A 302 -9.26 18.29 -3.81
C HIS A 302 -9.62 16.89 -4.31
N ARG A 303 -8.93 16.41 -5.34
CA ARG A 303 -8.88 15.01 -5.72
C ARG A 303 -7.78 14.32 -4.94
N TYR A 304 -8.00 13.06 -4.61
CA TYR A 304 -7.08 12.23 -3.82
C TYR A 304 -6.76 10.96 -4.59
N LEU A 305 -5.49 10.76 -4.89
CA LEU A 305 -5.01 9.51 -5.46
C LEU A 305 -4.71 8.55 -4.30
N VAL A 306 -5.46 7.47 -4.22
CA VAL A 306 -5.35 6.45 -3.18
C VAL A 306 -4.67 5.21 -3.74
N ALA A 307 -3.58 4.79 -3.15
CA ALA A 307 -2.90 3.53 -3.45
C ALA A 307 -2.96 2.60 -2.24
N PRO A 308 -3.53 1.39 -2.36
CA PRO A 308 -3.63 0.45 -1.25
C PRO A 308 -2.25 -0.10 -0.90
N ILE A 309 -1.95 -0.18 0.39
CA ILE A 309 -0.77 -0.83 0.94
C ILE A 309 -1.15 -2.29 1.21
N VAL A 310 -0.65 -3.21 0.39
CA VAL A 310 -1.03 -4.62 0.45
C VAL A 310 0.10 -5.43 1.10
N THR A 311 -0.23 -6.12 2.19
CA THR A 311 0.68 -7.02 2.90
C THR A 311 0.07 -8.43 2.93
N ARG A 312 0.74 -9.43 2.38
CA ARG A 312 0.30 -10.85 2.38
C ARG A 312 -1.16 -11.06 1.98
N ASP A 313 -1.64 -10.45 0.93
CA ASP A 313 -3.03 -10.56 0.47
C ASP A 313 -4.09 -9.73 1.22
N GLU A 314 -3.74 -9.03 2.27
CA GLU A 314 -4.63 -8.10 2.97
C GLU A 314 -4.22 -6.64 2.72
N VAL A 315 -5.22 -5.75 2.71
CA VAL A 315 -4.98 -4.31 2.65
C VAL A 315 -4.65 -3.82 4.06
N GLY A 316 -3.37 -3.61 4.32
CA GLY A 316 -2.85 -3.15 5.61
C GLY A 316 -2.89 -1.63 5.80
N GLY A 317 -3.37 -0.88 4.80
CA GLY A 317 -3.43 0.58 4.86
C GLY A 317 -3.57 1.22 3.49
N SER A 318 -3.34 2.52 3.41
CA SER A 318 -3.38 3.29 2.16
C SER A 318 -2.38 4.43 2.16
N LEU A 319 -1.73 4.62 1.01
CA LEU A 319 -0.97 5.82 0.69
C LEU A 319 -1.89 6.75 -0.11
N VAL A 320 -1.95 7.99 0.29
CA VAL A 320 -2.84 9.02 -0.28
C VAL A 320 -2.00 10.19 -0.74
N ILE A 321 -2.16 10.59 -2.01
CA ILE A 321 -1.55 11.80 -2.57
C ILE A 321 -2.67 12.78 -2.86
N VAL A 322 -2.51 14.03 -2.44
CA VAL A 322 -3.51 15.10 -2.63
C VAL A 322 -3.21 15.86 -3.90
N GLU A 323 -4.21 16.05 -4.77
CA GLU A 323 -4.05 16.90 -5.97
C GLU A 323 -3.97 18.35 -5.57
N HIS A 324 -2.77 18.87 -5.53
CA HIS A 324 -2.49 20.26 -5.23
C HIS A 324 -1.50 20.84 -6.26
N GLY A 325 -1.76 22.05 -6.71
CA GLY A 325 -0.96 22.73 -7.73
C GLY A 325 -1.24 22.24 -9.16
N ARG A 326 -0.75 21.08 -9.57
CA ARG A 326 -0.99 20.46 -10.90
C ARG A 326 -1.91 19.25 -10.84
N GLU A 327 -2.60 18.94 -11.92
CA GLU A 327 -3.42 17.74 -12.06
C GLU A 327 -2.59 16.46 -11.95
N PHE A 328 -3.26 15.34 -11.61
CA PHE A 328 -2.63 14.02 -11.60
C PHE A 328 -2.26 13.58 -13.01
N GLY A 329 -1.01 13.14 -13.16
CA GLY A 329 -0.49 12.50 -14.37
C GLY A 329 -0.30 10.99 -14.21
N ALA A 330 0.06 10.32 -15.30
CA ALA A 330 0.36 8.88 -15.28
C ALA A 330 1.53 8.53 -14.33
N LEU A 331 2.49 9.43 -14.20
CA LEU A 331 3.65 9.27 -13.32
C LEU A 331 3.25 9.29 -11.84
N ASP A 332 2.30 10.16 -11.44
CA ASP A 332 1.83 10.23 -10.05
C ASP A 332 1.22 8.88 -9.61
N ALA A 333 0.43 8.24 -10.48
CA ALA A 333 -0.14 6.92 -10.22
C ALA A 333 0.94 5.81 -10.16
N HIS A 334 2.01 5.93 -10.95
CA HIS A 334 3.14 5.01 -10.90
C HIS A 334 3.91 5.16 -9.58
N ILE A 335 4.25 6.39 -9.20
CA ILE A 335 4.91 6.70 -7.92
C ILE A 335 4.08 6.19 -6.75
N ALA A 336 2.77 6.47 -6.73
CA ALA A 336 1.88 6.03 -5.66
C ALA A 336 1.89 4.51 -5.46
N ARG A 337 1.83 3.73 -6.56
CA ARG A 337 1.88 2.26 -6.48
C ARG A 337 3.23 1.74 -5.98
N ARG A 338 4.33 2.31 -6.47
CA ARG A 338 5.69 1.91 -6.04
C ARG A 338 5.93 2.27 -4.59
N ALA A 339 5.56 3.48 -4.19
CA ALA A 339 5.66 3.92 -2.82
C ALA A 339 4.79 3.06 -1.87
N ALA A 340 3.56 2.71 -2.25
CA ALA A 340 2.73 1.81 -1.46
C ALA A 340 3.39 0.43 -1.27
N THR A 341 4.12 -0.07 -2.28
CA THR A 341 4.90 -1.31 -2.15
C THR A 341 6.09 -1.14 -1.19
N SER A 342 6.82 -0.02 -1.28
CA SER A 342 7.93 0.30 -0.37
C SER A 342 7.46 0.42 1.08
N VAL A 343 6.33 1.11 1.31
CA VAL A 343 5.68 1.20 2.62
C VAL A 343 5.25 -0.17 3.13
N ALA A 344 4.69 -1.03 2.26
CA ALA A 344 4.32 -2.40 2.64
C ALA A 344 5.54 -3.22 3.10
N LEU A 345 6.68 -3.07 2.41
CA LEU A 345 7.94 -3.73 2.79
C LEU A 345 8.43 -3.25 4.16
N GLU A 346 8.41 -1.93 4.40
CA GLU A 346 8.82 -1.35 5.67
C GLU A 346 7.91 -1.80 6.83
N LEU A 347 6.60 -1.75 6.66
CA LEU A 347 5.64 -2.25 7.66
C LEU A 347 5.83 -3.75 7.97
N VAL A 348 6.19 -4.55 6.95
CA VAL A 348 6.52 -5.96 7.16
C VAL A 348 7.85 -6.12 7.89
N ALA A 349 8.85 -5.30 7.58
CA ALA A 349 10.15 -5.30 8.26
C ALA A 349 10.00 -4.90 9.73
N GLU A 350 9.30 -3.80 10.03
CA GLU A 350 8.98 -3.36 11.39
C GLU A 350 8.24 -4.44 12.19
N ARG A 351 7.19 -5.05 11.59
CA ARG A 351 6.46 -6.16 12.25
C ARG A 351 7.35 -7.37 12.51
N ARG A 352 8.25 -7.70 11.58
CA ARG A 352 9.20 -8.82 11.77
C ARG A 352 10.21 -8.51 12.86
N ALA A 353 10.73 -7.29 12.90
CA ALA A 353 11.66 -6.85 13.94
C ALA A 353 10.98 -6.88 15.32
N ALA A 354 9.77 -6.34 15.43
CA ALA A 354 8.98 -6.37 16.66
C ALA A 354 8.64 -7.81 17.10
N ASN A 355 8.28 -8.69 16.17
CA ASN A 355 8.03 -10.10 16.47
C ASN A 355 9.30 -10.83 16.90
N ALA A 356 10.44 -10.59 16.25
CA ALA A 356 11.72 -11.19 16.63
C ALA A 356 12.17 -10.74 18.03
N GLU A 357 12.01 -9.46 18.37
CA GLU A 357 12.27 -8.95 19.71
C GLU A 357 11.31 -9.59 20.72
N TRP A 358 10.03 -9.70 20.39
CA TRP A 358 9.03 -10.37 21.22
C TRP A 358 9.37 -11.83 21.47
N ASP A 359 9.72 -12.59 20.41
CA ASP A 359 10.11 -13.99 20.51
C ASP A 359 11.37 -14.17 21.36
N ALA A 360 12.36 -13.27 21.23
CA ALA A 360 13.58 -13.29 22.03
C ALA A 360 13.27 -13.02 23.52
N ARG A 361 12.39 -12.05 23.82
CA ARG A 361 11.94 -11.75 25.19
C ARG A 361 11.12 -12.88 25.79
N SER A 362 10.22 -13.49 25.01
CA SER A 362 9.41 -14.64 25.44
C SER A 362 10.29 -15.88 25.70
N SER A 363 11.27 -16.12 24.83
CA SER A 363 12.25 -17.19 25.05
C SER A 363 13.07 -16.97 26.33
N LEU A 364 13.53 -15.73 26.58
CA LEU A 364 14.23 -15.38 27.82
C LEU A 364 13.37 -15.65 29.05
N ALA A 365 12.09 -15.24 29.04
CA ALA A 365 11.15 -15.53 30.11
C ALA A 365 11.01 -17.04 30.34
N GLY A 366 10.88 -17.82 29.26
CA GLY A 366 10.79 -19.27 29.33
C GLY A 366 12.01 -19.94 29.95
N ASP A 367 13.22 -19.45 29.65
CA ASP A 367 14.45 -20.00 30.22
C ASP A 367 14.58 -19.65 31.70
N LEU A 368 14.21 -18.42 32.10
CA LEU A 368 14.23 -18.01 33.52
C LEU A 368 13.31 -18.89 34.39
N ILE A 369 12.09 -19.17 33.95
CA ILE A 369 11.11 -19.94 34.75
C ILE A 369 11.32 -21.45 34.72
N ARG A 370 11.91 -22.01 33.64
CA ARG A 370 12.24 -23.44 33.56
C ARG A 370 13.56 -23.78 34.25
N GLY A 371 14.37 -22.77 34.54
CA GLY A 371 15.73 -22.95 35.01
C GLY A 371 16.72 -23.13 33.86
N THR A 372 17.90 -22.64 34.02
CA THR A 372 18.96 -22.72 33.02
C THR A 372 20.19 -23.43 33.53
N THR A 373 20.84 -24.17 32.65
CA THR A 373 22.16 -24.79 32.92
C THR A 373 23.32 -23.83 32.64
N ASP A 374 23.08 -22.73 31.93
CA ASP A 374 24.07 -21.67 31.63
C ASP A 374 23.55 -20.27 32.03
N PRO A 375 23.69 -19.86 33.29
CA PRO A 375 23.29 -18.54 33.76
C PRO A 375 24.00 -17.41 33.03
N THR A 376 25.26 -17.63 32.58
CA THR A 376 26.05 -16.61 31.89
C THR A 376 25.47 -16.27 30.51
N ALA A 377 25.00 -17.27 29.79
CA ALA A 377 24.35 -17.06 28.49
C ALA A 377 23.01 -16.30 28.65
N VAL A 378 22.24 -16.63 29.69
CA VAL A 378 20.96 -15.96 29.99
C VAL A 378 21.21 -14.50 30.39
N THR A 379 22.23 -14.21 31.22
CA THR A 379 22.59 -12.84 31.60
C THR A 379 22.96 -12.00 30.38
N ARG A 380 23.85 -12.49 29.51
CA ARG A 380 24.24 -11.77 28.28
C ARG A 380 23.04 -11.50 27.37
N ARG A 381 22.11 -12.45 27.26
CA ARG A 381 20.90 -12.26 26.45
C ARG A 381 19.96 -11.24 27.07
N ALA A 382 19.81 -11.25 28.40
CA ALA A 382 19.04 -10.24 29.11
C ALA A 382 19.62 -8.82 28.93
N GLU A 383 20.95 -8.67 29.06
CA GLU A 383 21.66 -7.41 28.81
C GLU A 383 21.41 -6.90 27.37
N TYR A 384 21.52 -7.78 26.37
CA TYR A 384 21.23 -7.44 24.97
C TYR A 384 19.79 -6.95 24.77
N LEU A 385 18.81 -7.55 25.48
CA LEU A 385 17.41 -7.16 25.45
C LEU A 385 17.06 -5.97 26.39
N GLY A 386 18.05 -5.40 27.06
CA GLY A 386 17.86 -4.28 28.00
C GLY A 386 17.13 -4.69 29.28
N VAL A 387 17.20 -5.97 29.68
CA VAL A 387 16.57 -6.51 30.89
C VAL A 387 17.60 -6.66 32.00
N ASP A 388 17.43 -5.91 33.09
CA ASP A 388 18.27 -5.98 34.26
C ASP A 388 17.78 -7.07 35.22
N LEU A 389 18.39 -8.25 35.20
CA LEU A 389 17.99 -9.40 36.03
C LEU A 389 18.34 -9.25 37.52
N HIS A 390 19.12 -8.23 37.91
CA HIS A 390 19.45 -7.93 39.31
C HIS A 390 18.42 -7.01 39.98
N ALA A 391 17.55 -6.38 39.18
CA ALA A 391 16.43 -5.62 39.71
C ALA A 391 15.37 -6.57 40.33
N PRO A 392 14.55 -6.07 41.26
CA PRO A 392 13.45 -6.85 41.80
C PRO A 392 12.40 -7.15 40.70
N HIS A 393 12.07 -8.42 40.57
CA HIS A 393 11.02 -8.88 39.66
C HIS A 393 9.98 -9.70 40.43
N VAL A 394 8.75 -9.67 39.95
CA VAL A 394 7.66 -10.53 40.43
C VAL A 394 7.13 -11.35 39.25
N VAL A 395 6.92 -12.63 39.49
CA VAL A 395 6.32 -13.55 38.51
C VAL A 395 4.81 -13.61 38.75
N CYS A 396 4.04 -13.21 37.74
CA CYS A 396 2.59 -13.36 37.73
C CYS A 396 2.18 -14.44 36.73
N LEU A 397 1.21 -15.28 37.11
CA LEU A 397 0.61 -16.26 36.23
C LEU A 397 -0.85 -15.88 36.01
N VAL A 398 -1.22 -15.69 34.75
CA VAL A 398 -2.57 -15.26 34.30
C VAL A 398 -3.26 -16.40 33.60
N GLY A 399 -4.40 -16.81 34.12
CA GLY A 399 -5.26 -17.84 33.54
C GLY A 399 -6.72 -17.38 33.47
N VAL A 400 -7.59 -18.24 33.00
CA VAL A 400 -9.05 -18.04 32.99
C VAL A 400 -9.74 -19.13 33.78
N HIS A 401 -10.89 -18.82 34.34
CA HIS A 401 -11.78 -19.79 34.97
C HIS A 401 -12.75 -20.35 33.91
N GLY A 402 -12.99 -21.66 33.93
CA GLY A 402 -13.90 -22.32 32.99
C GLY A 402 -13.36 -22.50 31.56
N GLU A 403 -14.27 -22.59 30.59
CA GLU A 403 -13.98 -22.82 29.16
C GLU A 403 -13.77 -21.51 28.38
N GLY A 404 -13.53 -20.37 29.05
CA GLY A 404 -13.30 -19.08 28.40
C GLY A 404 -12.02 -19.08 27.55
N LEU A 405 -12.03 -18.31 26.44
CA LEU A 405 -10.84 -18.13 25.60
C LEU A 405 -9.74 -17.40 26.41
N PRO A 406 -8.56 -17.99 26.61
CA PRO A 406 -7.50 -17.33 27.35
C PRO A 406 -7.03 -16.05 26.62
N PRO A 407 -6.61 -15.01 27.36
CA PRO A 407 -6.02 -13.82 26.75
C PRO A 407 -4.73 -14.18 26.03
N SER A 408 -4.44 -13.49 24.93
CA SER A 408 -3.18 -13.67 24.22
C SER A 408 -1.99 -13.17 25.07
N ILE A 409 -0.80 -13.71 24.80
CA ILE A 409 0.43 -13.26 25.48
C ILE A 409 0.64 -11.75 25.32
N ALA A 410 0.39 -11.25 24.10
CA ALA A 410 0.54 -9.83 23.79
C ALA A 410 -0.45 -8.94 24.55
N GLU A 411 -1.72 -9.37 24.66
CA GLU A 411 -2.76 -8.68 25.39
C GLU A 411 -2.38 -8.54 26.88
N VAL A 412 -1.95 -9.64 27.49
CA VAL A 412 -1.53 -9.66 28.90
C VAL A 412 -0.28 -8.80 29.13
N ALA A 413 0.74 -8.97 28.29
CA ALA A 413 1.99 -8.22 28.43
C ALA A 413 1.80 -6.72 28.25
N ASN A 414 0.97 -6.31 27.27
CA ASN A 414 0.67 -4.90 27.04
C ASN A 414 -0.12 -4.30 28.21
N ALA A 415 -1.07 -5.04 28.77
CA ALA A 415 -1.81 -4.59 29.96
C ALA A 415 -0.87 -4.39 31.17
N PHE A 416 0.04 -5.31 31.43
CA PHE A 416 1.05 -5.11 32.47
C PHE A 416 2.04 -3.96 32.17
N ALA A 417 2.46 -3.82 30.92
CA ALA A 417 3.35 -2.74 30.48
C ALA A 417 2.72 -1.36 30.61
N SER A 418 1.40 -1.24 30.34
CA SER A 418 0.64 0.00 30.50
C SER A 418 0.62 0.48 31.96
N LYS A 419 0.62 -0.44 32.92
CA LYS A 419 0.64 -0.15 34.38
C LYS A 419 2.03 0.02 34.94
N ALA A 420 3.06 -0.33 34.18
CA ALA A 420 4.47 -0.23 34.57
C ALA A 420 5.30 0.59 33.56
N PRO A 421 4.97 1.86 33.29
CA PRO A 421 5.65 2.66 32.30
C PRO A 421 7.16 2.76 32.56
N GLY A 422 7.96 2.50 31.52
CA GLY A 422 9.42 2.50 31.63
C GLY A 422 10.04 1.27 32.32
N ARG A 423 9.25 0.26 32.65
CA ARG A 423 9.72 -1.00 33.26
C ARG A 423 9.73 -2.12 32.22
N SER A 424 10.67 -3.05 32.35
CA SER A 424 10.68 -4.24 31.48
C SER A 424 9.61 -5.22 31.90
N VAL A 425 8.84 -5.69 30.92
CA VAL A 425 7.87 -6.78 31.05
C VAL A 425 8.30 -7.90 30.12
N LEU A 426 8.45 -9.11 30.67
CA LEU A 426 8.66 -10.33 29.89
C LEU A 426 7.42 -11.19 30.02
N ALA A 427 7.00 -11.84 28.92
CA ALA A 427 5.85 -12.75 28.97
C ALA A 427 6.08 -13.99 28.13
N VAL A 428 5.52 -15.11 28.58
CA VAL A 428 5.59 -16.42 27.89
C VAL A 428 4.32 -17.22 28.14
N ALA A 429 3.86 -17.96 27.13
CA ALA A 429 2.79 -18.93 27.31
C ALA A 429 3.32 -20.20 27.95
N MET A 430 2.61 -20.69 28.97
CA MET A 430 2.80 -21.96 29.59
C MET A 430 1.50 -22.74 29.59
N THR A 431 1.56 -24.01 29.98
CA THR A 431 0.38 -24.90 30.01
C THR A 431 -0.72 -24.35 30.91
N GLU A 432 -0.33 -23.70 31.99
CA GLU A 432 -1.23 -23.15 32.99
C GLU A 432 -1.76 -21.75 32.68
N GLY A 433 -1.27 -21.10 31.63
CA GLY A 433 -1.67 -19.75 31.24
C GLY A 433 -0.50 -18.89 30.77
N VAL A 434 -0.64 -17.60 30.84
CA VAL A 434 0.42 -16.64 30.47
C VAL A 434 1.20 -16.25 31.73
N VAL A 435 2.52 -16.53 31.70
CA VAL A 435 3.44 -16.05 32.74
C VAL A 435 3.97 -14.70 32.35
N VAL A 436 3.92 -13.74 33.27
CA VAL A 436 4.46 -12.39 33.12
C VAL A 436 5.50 -12.16 34.24
N ILE A 437 6.67 -11.69 33.85
CA ILE A 437 7.72 -11.27 34.76
C ILE A 437 7.80 -9.75 34.69
N VAL A 438 7.46 -9.08 35.80
CA VAL A 438 7.36 -7.62 35.87
C VAL A 438 8.50 -7.08 36.73
N ARG A 439 9.29 -6.16 36.17
CA ARG A 439 10.29 -5.40 36.95
C ARG A 439 9.59 -4.40 37.87
N LEU A 440 10.05 -4.30 39.12
CA LEU A 440 9.59 -3.33 40.11
C LEU A 440 10.70 -2.37 40.51
N ASP A 441 10.38 -1.38 41.36
CA ASP A 441 11.38 -0.41 41.80
C ASP A 441 12.36 -1.03 42.77
N GLN A 442 13.65 -0.66 42.64
CA GLN A 442 14.73 -1.21 43.48
C GLN A 442 14.60 -0.82 44.97
N ARG A 443 13.79 0.19 45.27
CA ARG A 443 13.66 0.72 46.65
C ARG A 443 12.62 -0.01 47.48
N ASP A 444 11.82 -0.87 46.88
CA ASP A 444 10.76 -1.57 47.57
C ASP A 444 11.31 -2.76 48.40
N ALA A 445 10.84 -2.91 49.63
CA ALA A 445 11.05 -4.15 50.36
C ALA A 445 10.35 -5.32 49.60
N PRO A 446 10.79 -6.58 49.73
CA PRO A 446 10.18 -7.70 48.98
C PRO A 446 8.66 -7.79 49.12
N SER A 447 8.11 -7.61 50.33
CA SER A 447 6.68 -7.57 50.61
C SER A 447 5.96 -6.37 49.97
N ASP A 448 6.64 -5.23 49.80
CA ASP A 448 6.07 -4.06 49.11
C ASP A 448 6.03 -4.27 47.59
N ALA A 449 7.01 -4.97 47.06
CA ALA A 449 7.10 -5.38 45.67
C ALA A 449 5.94 -6.31 45.30
N GLU A 450 5.64 -7.33 46.11
CA GLU A 450 4.50 -8.24 45.89
C GLU A 450 3.16 -7.50 45.97
N ARG A 451 2.99 -6.62 46.95
CA ARG A 451 1.79 -5.78 47.05
C ARG A 451 1.62 -4.83 45.86
N ALA A 452 2.71 -4.27 45.35
CA ALA A 452 2.67 -3.44 44.15
C ALA A 452 2.26 -4.25 42.91
N ALA A 453 2.83 -5.45 42.73
CA ALA A 453 2.47 -6.37 41.65
C ALA A 453 1.00 -6.82 41.74
N ARG A 454 0.50 -7.09 42.96
CA ARG A 454 -0.90 -7.45 43.19
C ARG A 454 -1.86 -6.30 42.83
N ARG A 455 -1.54 -5.06 43.22
CA ARG A 455 -2.36 -3.90 42.80
C ARG A 455 -2.37 -3.75 41.28
N MET A 456 -1.22 -3.87 40.63
CA MET A 456 -1.11 -3.85 39.17
C MET A 456 -1.94 -4.96 38.52
N ALA A 457 -1.91 -6.17 39.07
CA ALA A 457 -2.72 -7.30 38.58
C ALA A 457 -4.23 -7.04 38.69
N VAL A 458 -4.68 -6.35 39.74
CA VAL A 458 -6.10 -5.92 39.87
C VAL A 458 -6.47 -4.90 38.76
N GLU A 459 -5.61 -3.91 38.50
CA GLU A 459 -5.84 -2.94 37.41
C GLU A 459 -5.81 -3.61 36.01
N VAL A 460 -5.00 -4.65 35.82
CA VAL A 460 -4.99 -5.45 34.60
C VAL A 460 -6.31 -6.21 34.41
N VAL A 461 -6.90 -6.74 35.49
CA VAL A 461 -8.23 -7.35 35.44
C VAL A 461 -9.28 -6.35 34.96
N ASP A 462 -9.23 -5.11 35.43
CA ASP A 462 -10.18 -4.08 35.02
C ASP A 462 -9.99 -3.70 33.53
N GLU A 463 -8.78 -3.81 32.98
CA GLU A 463 -8.46 -3.45 31.59
C GLU A 463 -8.83 -4.53 30.58
N ILE A 464 -8.43 -5.80 30.85
CA ILE A 464 -8.57 -6.89 29.87
C ILE A 464 -9.55 -8.01 30.30
N GLY A 465 -10.12 -7.92 31.51
CA GLY A 465 -11.06 -8.91 32.00
C GLY A 465 -12.34 -8.96 31.14
N GLY A 466 -13.00 -7.83 30.97
CA GLY A 466 -14.26 -7.75 30.21
C GLY A 466 -15.25 -8.82 30.68
N ASP A 467 -15.69 -9.68 29.74
CA ASP A 467 -16.58 -10.81 30.01
C ASP A 467 -15.83 -12.09 30.47
N ARG A 468 -14.50 -12.03 30.67
CA ARG A 468 -13.67 -13.17 31.07
C ARG A 468 -13.42 -13.17 32.57
N ALA A 469 -13.60 -14.30 33.21
CA ALA A 469 -13.19 -14.51 34.60
C ALA A 469 -11.68 -14.79 34.66
N LEU A 470 -10.85 -13.76 34.84
CA LEU A 470 -9.41 -13.88 34.93
C LEU A 470 -8.99 -14.37 36.32
N LEU A 471 -8.07 -15.33 36.35
CA LEU A 471 -7.37 -15.78 37.54
C LEU A 471 -5.93 -15.29 37.46
N ILE A 472 -5.50 -14.48 38.43
CA ILE A 472 -4.11 -14.00 38.47
C ILE A 472 -3.45 -14.42 39.78
N ALA A 473 -2.40 -15.21 39.66
CA ALA A 473 -1.54 -15.62 40.76
C ALA A 473 -0.27 -14.78 40.76
N VAL A 474 0.03 -14.14 41.88
CA VAL A 474 1.22 -13.31 42.08
C VAL A 474 2.21 -14.08 42.96
N GLY A 475 3.39 -14.39 42.40
CA GLY A 475 4.46 -15.07 43.09
C GLY A 475 5.31 -14.10 43.95
N PRO A 476 6.33 -14.65 44.64
CA PRO A 476 7.23 -13.84 45.45
C PRO A 476 8.17 -12.99 44.62
N CYS A 477 8.75 -11.95 45.26
CA CYS A 477 9.75 -11.12 44.64
C CYS A 477 11.09 -11.88 44.50
N CYS A 478 11.63 -11.93 43.28
CA CYS A 478 12.96 -12.49 43.01
C CYS A 478 13.96 -11.41 42.59
N ARG A 479 15.23 -11.62 42.95
CA ARG A 479 16.36 -10.72 42.67
C ARG A 479 17.59 -11.44 42.13
N SER A 480 17.47 -12.71 41.86
CA SER A 480 18.52 -13.55 41.27
C SER A 480 17.95 -14.48 40.23
N ILE A 481 18.79 -14.97 39.33
CA ILE A 481 18.37 -15.88 38.24
C ILE A 481 17.78 -17.18 38.81
N GLU A 482 18.34 -17.69 39.87
CA GLU A 482 17.90 -18.92 40.55
C GLU A 482 16.51 -18.75 41.18
N GLY A 483 16.16 -17.54 41.58
CA GLY A 483 14.90 -17.21 42.23
C GLY A 483 13.66 -17.34 41.32
N TYR A 484 13.81 -17.21 39.99
CA TYR A 484 12.65 -17.22 39.08
C TYR A 484 11.92 -18.57 39.03
N VAL A 485 12.66 -19.69 39.11
CA VAL A 485 12.07 -21.02 39.14
C VAL A 485 11.19 -21.21 40.39
N GLY A 486 11.73 -20.83 41.55
CA GLY A 486 10.97 -20.89 42.81
C GLY A 486 9.75 -19.95 42.80
N ALA A 487 9.92 -18.72 42.32
CA ALA A 487 8.82 -17.77 42.22
C ALA A 487 7.70 -18.24 41.28
N TYR A 488 8.05 -18.89 40.18
CA TYR A 488 7.08 -19.51 39.28
C TYR A 488 6.35 -20.68 39.91
N ASP A 489 7.09 -21.58 40.60
CA ASP A 489 6.50 -22.73 41.28
C ASP A 489 5.52 -22.30 42.37
N GLU A 490 5.87 -21.24 43.12
CA GLU A 490 4.96 -20.67 44.11
C GLU A 490 3.73 -20.02 43.47
N ALA A 491 3.88 -19.27 42.36
CA ALA A 491 2.76 -18.73 41.61
C ALA A 491 1.85 -19.84 41.05
N ARG A 492 2.43 -20.96 40.62
CA ARG A 492 1.66 -22.16 40.20
C ARG A 492 0.82 -22.74 41.32
N GLN A 493 1.39 -22.83 42.55
CA GLN A 493 0.63 -23.28 43.71
C GLN A 493 -0.56 -22.37 43.99
N VAL A 494 -0.37 -21.04 43.93
CA VAL A 494 -1.45 -20.09 44.08
C VAL A 494 -2.50 -20.25 42.96
N MET A 495 -2.06 -20.45 41.73
CA MET A 495 -2.97 -20.69 40.60
C MET A 495 -3.76 -21.97 40.74
N SER A 496 -3.13 -23.04 41.25
CA SER A 496 -3.82 -24.32 41.58
C SER A 496 -4.91 -24.08 42.63
N CYS A 497 -4.63 -23.31 43.66
CA CYS A 497 -5.63 -22.93 44.65
C CYS A 497 -6.78 -22.09 44.01
N LEU A 498 -6.46 -21.12 43.17
CA LEU A 498 -7.45 -20.33 42.46
C LEU A 498 -8.37 -21.20 41.60
N ARG A 499 -7.82 -22.12 40.80
CA ARG A 499 -8.60 -23.02 39.94
C ARG A 499 -9.49 -23.99 40.72
N THR A 500 -9.00 -24.42 41.89
CA THR A 500 -9.71 -25.37 42.72
C THR A 500 -10.84 -24.72 43.52
N PHE A 501 -10.63 -23.49 44.01
CA PHE A 501 -11.54 -22.86 44.99
C PHE A 501 -12.27 -21.62 44.48
N ALA A 502 -11.85 -21.02 43.32
CA ALA A 502 -12.63 -19.93 42.74
C ALA A 502 -13.94 -20.47 42.15
N GLU A 503 -15.06 -19.89 42.53
CA GLU A 503 -16.38 -20.24 42.03
C GLU A 503 -16.97 -19.05 41.24
N GLY A 504 -17.62 -19.31 40.09
CA GLY A 504 -18.37 -18.34 39.32
C GLY A 504 -17.53 -17.55 38.29
N ASP A 505 -18.17 -16.62 37.57
CA ASP A 505 -17.62 -15.88 36.43
C ASP A 505 -16.87 -14.59 36.84
N ARG A 506 -16.21 -14.58 37.99
CA ARG A 506 -15.50 -13.40 38.50
C ARG A 506 -14.01 -13.57 38.46
N SER A 507 -13.32 -12.46 38.10
CA SER A 507 -11.87 -12.42 38.18
C SER A 507 -11.37 -12.36 39.62
N VAL A 508 -10.29 -13.11 39.92
CA VAL A 508 -9.70 -13.20 41.25
C VAL A 508 -8.18 -13.04 41.16
N VAL A 509 -7.63 -12.20 42.04
CA VAL A 509 -6.18 -11.97 42.18
C VAL A 509 -5.72 -12.38 43.56
N LEU A 510 -4.81 -13.34 43.66
CA LEU A 510 -4.16 -13.75 44.92
C LEU A 510 -2.64 -13.71 44.78
N SER A 511 -1.97 -13.39 45.89
CA SER A 511 -0.52 -13.48 46.03
C SER A 511 -0.10 -14.65 46.95
N THR A 512 1.19 -14.95 46.92
CA THR A 512 1.79 -15.92 47.87
C THR A 512 1.60 -15.52 49.32
N ASP A 513 1.62 -14.20 49.61
CA ASP A 513 1.38 -13.64 50.94
C ASP A 513 -0.07 -13.90 51.43
N ASP A 514 -1.06 -13.86 50.53
CA ASP A 514 -2.47 -14.08 50.87
C ASP A 514 -2.70 -15.50 51.41
N LEU A 515 -1.94 -16.49 50.95
CA LEU A 515 -2.07 -17.88 51.28
C LEU A 515 -1.02 -18.36 52.28
N GLY A 516 0.13 -17.67 52.35
CA GLY A 516 1.24 -18.09 53.20
C GLY A 516 1.65 -19.54 52.99
N PRO A 517 2.14 -20.24 54.04
CA PRO A 517 2.49 -21.67 53.95
C PRO A 517 1.30 -22.60 53.65
N GLY A 518 0.07 -22.13 53.89
CA GLY A 518 -1.15 -22.90 53.60
C GLY A 518 -1.33 -23.27 52.13
N ARG A 519 -0.68 -22.52 51.20
CA ARG A 519 -0.71 -22.83 49.77
C ARG A 519 -0.20 -24.25 49.46
N LEU A 520 0.80 -24.76 50.21
CA LEU A 520 1.35 -26.09 50.02
C LEU A 520 0.31 -27.18 50.28
N PHE A 521 -0.55 -26.99 51.28
CA PHE A 521 -1.64 -27.87 51.60
C PHE A 521 -2.80 -27.73 50.59
N LEU A 522 -3.21 -26.50 50.33
CA LEU A 522 -4.36 -26.20 49.48
C LEU A 522 -4.13 -26.55 48.02
N ALA A 523 -2.92 -26.40 47.50
CA ALA A 523 -2.59 -26.73 46.12
C ALA A 523 -2.76 -28.22 45.78
N SER A 524 -2.71 -29.09 46.80
CA SER A 524 -2.88 -30.53 46.66
C SER A 524 -4.23 -31.05 47.16
N SER A 525 -5.09 -30.19 47.72
CA SER A 525 -6.39 -30.60 48.31
C SER A 525 -7.52 -30.46 47.29
N THR A 526 -8.50 -31.34 47.37
CA THR A 526 -9.77 -31.18 46.64
C THR A 526 -10.73 -30.27 47.42
N PRO A 527 -11.72 -29.60 46.76
CA PRO A 527 -12.72 -28.78 47.43
C PRO A 527 -13.46 -29.56 48.55
N ALA A 528 -13.79 -30.80 48.29
CA ALA A 528 -14.50 -31.64 49.26
C ALA A 528 -13.65 -31.98 50.51
N GLU A 529 -12.35 -32.16 50.35
CA GLU A 529 -11.41 -32.34 51.48
C GLU A 529 -11.23 -31.07 52.27
N ALA A 530 -11.09 -29.92 51.59
CA ALA A 530 -10.99 -28.63 52.23
C ALA A 530 -12.26 -28.29 53.02
N ASP A 531 -13.44 -28.49 52.43
CA ASP A 531 -14.73 -28.31 53.09
C ASP A 531 -14.90 -29.21 54.32
N ARG A 532 -14.49 -30.47 54.21
CA ARG A 532 -14.51 -31.40 55.33
C ARG A 532 -13.58 -30.94 56.44
N PHE A 533 -12.34 -30.55 56.12
CA PHE A 533 -11.39 -30.02 57.08
C PHE A 533 -11.93 -28.77 57.82
N VAL A 534 -12.54 -27.85 57.10
CA VAL A 534 -13.15 -26.64 57.71
C VAL A 534 -14.31 -27.01 58.65
N ARG A 535 -15.16 -27.95 58.22
CA ARG A 535 -16.28 -28.41 59.11
C ARG A 535 -15.77 -29.16 60.32
N ASP A 536 -14.76 -30.00 60.16
CA ASP A 536 -14.15 -30.77 61.25
C ASP A 536 -13.43 -29.84 62.25
N ALA A 537 -12.72 -28.83 61.74
CA ALA A 537 -11.96 -27.88 62.56
C ALA A 537 -12.81 -26.79 63.25
N LEU A 538 -13.75 -26.18 62.54
CA LEU A 538 -14.50 -25.02 63.02
C LEU A 538 -15.97 -25.33 63.37
N GLY A 539 -16.46 -26.50 62.94
CA GLY A 539 -17.79 -27.02 63.35
C GLY A 539 -18.93 -26.05 63.23
N THR A 540 -19.61 -25.82 64.36
CA THR A 540 -20.75 -24.92 64.43
C THR A 540 -20.45 -23.45 64.18
N LEU A 541 -19.20 -23.01 64.25
CA LEU A 541 -18.80 -21.64 63.95
C LEU A 541 -19.03 -21.26 62.48
N VAL A 542 -19.07 -22.23 61.58
CA VAL A 542 -19.21 -22.04 60.15
C VAL A 542 -20.60 -22.46 59.64
N THR A 543 -21.25 -23.40 60.33
CA THR A 543 -22.55 -23.97 59.89
C THR A 543 -23.78 -23.27 60.46
N SER A 544 -23.61 -22.32 61.38
CA SER A 544 -24.69 -21.61 62.03
C SER A 544 -24.81 -20.16 61.53
N ASP A 545 -26.05 -19.70 61.28
CA ASP A 545 -26.36 -18.30 60.93
C ASP A 545 -26.48 -17.39 62.18
N ASP A 546 -26.08 -17.86 63.37
CA ASP A 546 -26.14 -17.09 64.60
C ASP A 546 -25.10 -15.95 64.60
N ALA A 547 -25.59 -14.70 64.71
CA ALA A 547 -24.76 -13.49 64.72
C ALA A 547 -23.72 -13.53 65.86
N ALA A 548 -24.03 -14.15 67.01
CA ALA A 548 -23.09 -14.27 68.12
C ALA A 548 -21.92 -15.24 67.80
N LEU A 549 -22.15 -16.25 66.97
CA LEU A 549 -21.10 -17.13 66.46
C LEU A 549 -20.28 -16.46 65.33
N GLY A 550 -20.91 -15.59 64.55
CA GLY A 550 -20.22 -14.71 63.58
C GLY A 550 -19.19 -13.81 64.26
N ASP A 551 -19.53 -13.19 65.38
CA ASP A 551 -18.62 -12.37 66.19
C ASP A 551 -17.41 -13.14 66.73
N VAL A 552 -17.63 -14.44 67.08
CA VAL A 552 -16.59 -15.32 67.57
C VAL A 552 -15.62 -15.70 66.44
N LEU A 553 -16.15 -15.98 65.24
CA LEU A 553 -15.37 -16.27 64.06
C LEU A 553 -14.54 -15.06 63.64
N GLU A 554 -15.16 -13.85 63.59
CA GLU A 554 -14.47 -12.58 63.31
C GLU A 554 -13.34 -12.32 64.33
N THR A 555 -13.58 -12.64 65.61
CA THR A 555 -12.54 -12.51 66.64
C THR A 555 -11.35 -13.42 66.36
N LEU A 556 -11.58 -14.66 65.89
CA LEU A 556 -10.54 -15.58 65.53
C LEU A 556 -9.72 -15.08 64.31
N GLU A 557 -10.38 -14.56 63.28
CA GLU A 557 -9.74 -13.95 62.11
C GLU A 557 -8.86 -12.78 62.51
N VAL A 558 -9.39 -11.78 63.25
CA VAL A 558 -8.66 -10.61 63.68
C VAL A 558 -7.56 -10.94 64.68
N PHE A 559 -7.69 -11.98 65.52
CA PHE A 559 -6.63 -12.46 66.42
C PHE A 559 -5.41 -12.93 65.66
N PHE A 560 -5.55 -13.77 64.61
CA PHE A 560 -4.46 -14.21 63.77
C PHE A 560 -3.87 -13.07 62.96
N GLU A 561 -4.65 -12.20 62.35
CA GLU A 561 -4.21 -11.00 61.65
C GLU A 561 -3.45 -9.99 62.55
N SER A 562 -3.76 -9.97 63.83
CA SER A 562 -3.08 -9.15 64.85
C SER A 562 -1.87 -9.84 65.43
N SER A 563 -1.27 -10.85 64.73
CA SER A 563 -0.11 -11.62 65.17
C SER A 563 -0.33 -12.25 66.56
N ARG A 564 -1.51 -12.83 66.74
CA ARG A 564 -1.94 -13.49 67.97
C ARG A 564 -1.89 -12.63 69.24
N SER A 565 -2.04 -11.30 69.09
CA SER A 565 -2.02 -10.38 70.21
C SER A 565 -3.45 -10.01 70.63
N VAL A 566 -3.84 -10.48 71.82
CA VAL A 566 -5.15 -10.16 72.42
C VAL A 566 -5.39 -8.63 72.48
N ARG A 567 -4.35 -7.88 72.85
CA ARG A 567 -4.43 -6.42 72.94
C ARG A 567 -4.66 -5.76 71.59
N ARG A 568 -3.97 -6.19 70.55
CA ARG A 568 -4.12 -5.61 69.18
C ARG A 568 -5.46 -6.05 68.58
N ALA A 569 -5.88 -7.26 68.78
CA ALA A 569 -7.18 -7.75 68.36
C ALA A 569 -8.34 -6.97 69.03
N ALA A 570 -8.24 -6.70 70.34
CA ALA A 570 -9.18 -5.91 71.08
C ALA A 570 -9.31 -4.47 70.55
N GLN A 571 -8.14 -3.84 70.26
CA GLN A 571 -8.11 -2.50 69.66
C GLN A 571 -8.78 -2.46 68.26
N ARG A 572 -8.51 -3.45 67.40
CA ARG A 572 -9.09 -3.51 66.06
C ARG A 572 -10.58 -3.77 66.06
N LEU A 573 -11.10 -4.57 66.99
CA LEU A 573 -12.50 -4.89 67.10
C LEU A 573 -13.29 -3.90 67.97
N GLY A 574 -12.62 -2.91 68.57
CA GLY A 574 -13.25 -1.93 69.44
C GLY A 574 -13.84 -2.53 70.73
N VAL A 575 -13.27 -3.63 71.25
CA VAL A 575 -13.78 -4.33 72.43
C VAL A 575 -12.70 -4.41 73.52
N HIS A 576 -13.09 -4.77 74.73
CA HIS A 576 -12.15 -4.96 75.83
C HIS A 576 -11.35 -6.29 75.68
N GLU A 577 -10.12 -6.35 76.12
CA GLU A 577 -9.27 -7.54 76.08
C GLU A 577 -9.93 -8.80 76.69
N ASN A 578 -10.70 -8.62 77.78
CA ASN A 578 -11.41 -9.72 78.42
C ASN A 578 -12.49 -10.33 77.48
N THR A 579 -13.10 -9.52 76.63
CA THR A 579 -14.07 -9.97 75.62
C THR A 579 -13.37 -10.91 74.61
N ILE A 580 -12.17 -10.52 74.15
CA ILE A 580 -11.34 -11.39 73.27
C ILE A 580 -11.02 -12.70 73.97
N ARG A 581 -10.54 -12.69 75.19
CA ARG A 581 -10.24 -13.90 75.97
C ARG A 581 -11.49 -14.79 76.16
N TYR A 582 -12.61 -14.18 76.45
CA TYR A 582 -13.86 -14.91 76.55
C TYR A 582 -14.25 -15.56 75.21
N ARG A 583 -14.20 -14.81 74.10
CA ARG A 583 -14.52 -15.35 72.77
C ARG A 583 -13.54 -16.48 72.35
N LEU A 584 -12.24 -16.35 72.64
CA LEU A 584 -11.25 -17.43 72.40
C LEU A 584 -11.54 -18.68 73.27
N ALA A 585 -11.90 -18.50 74.53
CA ALA A 585 -12.34 -19.62 75.37
C ALA A 585 -13.64 -20.29 74.86
N ARG A 586 -14.54 -19.49 74.27
CA ARG A 586 -15.78 -19.98 73.66
C ARG A 586 -15.49 -20.82 72.39
N ILE A 587 -14.42 -20.42 71.58
CA ILE A 587 -13.97 -21.23 70.46
C ILE A 587 -13.55 -22.63 70.95
N LYS A 588 -12.75 -22.70 72.03
CA LYS A 588 -12.33 -23.97 72.58
C LYS A 588 -13.50 -24.85 73.01
N GLN A 589 -14.54 -24.27 73.59
CA GLN A 589 -15.76 -25.02 73.95
C GLN A 589 -16.53 -25.55 72.74
N LEU A 590 -16.56 -24.82 71.64
CA LEU A 590 -17.35 -25.17 70.46
C LEU A 590 -16.61 -26.08 69.49
N THR A 591 -15.30 -25.95 69.38
CA THR A 591 -14.48 -26.66 68.38
C THR A 591 -13.47 -27.62 68.96
N GLY A 592 -13.18 -27.52 70.27
CA GLY A 592 -12.08 -28.25 70.92
C GLY A 592 -10.71 -27.59 70.74
N LEU A 593 -10.54 -26.61 69.87
CA LEU A 593 -9.24 -26.01 69.55
C LEU A 593 -8.78 -25.00 70.64
N ALA A 594 -7.64 -25.26 71.24
CA ALA A 594 -7.08 -24.45 72.33
C ALA A 594 -6.22 -23.28 71.82
N ILE A 595 -6.88 -22.25 71.24
CA ILE A 595 -6.22 -21.05 70.67
C ILE A 595 -5.50 -20.26 71.76
N GLY A 596 -4.24 -19.95 71.51
CA GLY A 596 -3.34 -19.22 72.43
C GLY A 596 -2.58 -20.14 73.40
N SER A 597 -2.75 -21.49 73.35
CA SER A 597 -2.07 -22.42 74.22
C SER A 597 -1.58 -23.73 73.55
N ASP A 598 -2.05 -24.08 72.41
CA ASP A 598 -1.61 -25.23 71.62
C ASP A 598 -1.26 -24.81 70.17
N ALA A 599 -0.04 -25.10 69.73
CA ALA A 599 0.46 -24.67 68.42
C ALA A 599 -0.19 -25.45 67.25
N ASN A 600 -0.58 -26.72 67.49
CA ASN A 600 -1.24 -27.55 66.44
C ASN A 600 -2.69 -27.12 66.26
N ASP A 601 -3.37 -26.78 67.37
CA ASP A 601 -4.73 -26.24 67.33
C ASP A 601 -4.78 -24.87 66.66
N GLU A 602 -3.77 -24.02 66.93
CA GLU A 602 -3.63 -22.73 66.27
C GLU A 602 -3.37 -22.88 64.77
N LEU A 603 -2.53 -23.84 64.36
CA LEU A 603 -2.26 -24.11 62.96
C LEU A 603 -3.51 -24.64 62.24
N THR A 604 -4.24 -25.55 62.90
CA THR A 604 -5.49 -26.11 62.40
C THR A 604 -6.55 -25.00 62.19
N ALA A 605 -6.75 -24.17 63.20
CA ALA A 605 -7.67 -23.04 63.11
C ALA A 605 -7.25 -22.03 62.01
N HIS A 606 -5.97 -21.72 61.90
CA HIS A 606 -5.45 -20.79 60.91
C HIS A 606 -5.64 -21.33 59.48
N LEU A 607 -5.34 -22.60 59.22
CA LEU A 607 -5.58 -23.24 57.93
C LEU A 607 -7.08 -23.25 57.59
N ALA A 608 -7.96 -23.56 58.56
CA ALA A 608 -9.38 -23.56 58.31
C ALA A 608 -9.93 -22.16 57.99
N LEU A 609 -9.44 -21.10 58.66
CA LEU A 609 -9.75 -19.72 58.32
C LEU A 609 -9.26 -19.28 56.95
N LEU A 610 -8.06 -19.75 56.59
CA LEU A 610 -7.50 -19.47 55.26
C LEU A 610 -8.38 -20.06 54.16
N ILE A 611 -8.85 -21.30 54.31
CA ILE A 611 -9.77 -21.95 53.39
C ILE A 611 -11.10 -21.19 53.31
N LEU A 612 -11.67 -20.81 54.43
CA LEU A 612 -12.89 -20.01 54.49
C LEU A 612 -12.75 -18.66 53.80
N ARG A 613 -11.61 -17.98 53.99
CA ARG A 613 -11.29 -16.71 53.32
C ARG A 613 -11.24 -16.90 51.80
N MET A 614 -10.60 -17.96 51.34
CA MET A 614 -10.57 -18.27 49.90
C MET A 614 -11.98 -18.51 49.35
N GLN A 615 -12.77 -19.32 50.02
CA GLN A 615 -14.15 -19.60 49.62
C GLN A 615 -15.02 -18.32 49.61
N ARG A 616 -14.84 -17.39 50.56
CA ARG A 616 -15.53 -16.11 50.61
C ARG A 616 -15.08 -15.20 49.44
N LEU A 617 -13.78 -15.13 49.17
CA LEU A 617 -13.23 -14.39 48.02
C LEU A 617 -13.78 -14.93 46.69
N ALA A 618 -13.87 -16.26 46.59
CA ALA A 618 -14.44 -16.92 45.45
C ALA A 618 -15.95 -16.67 45.26
N ARG A 619 -16.69 -16.55 46.36
CA ARG A 619 -18.14 -16.24 46.34
C ARG A 619 -18.48 -14.76 46.25
N GLY A 620 -17.49 -13.87 46.23
CA GLY A 620 -17.69 -12.43 45.96
C GLY A 620 -18.07 -11.57 47.17
N GLY A 621 -17.70 -11.99 48.38
CA GLY A 621 -18.14 -11.35 49.64
C GLY A 621 -17.26 -10.25 50.25
N ASP A 622 -16.14 -9.81 49.64
CA ASP A 622 -15.26 -8.80 50.29
C ASP A 622 -14.87 -7.63 49.35
N ARG A 623 -15.81 -6.70 49.21
CA ARG A 623 -15.50 -5.38 48.58
C ARG A 623 -15.11 -4.32 49.63
N GLY A 624 -14.49 -4.65 50.72
CA GLY A 624 -14.34 -3.60 51.71
C GLY A 624 -13.38 -3.74 52.86
N ARG A 625 -12.23 -4.39 52.72
CA ARG A 625 -11.15 -4.30 53.74
C ARG A 625 -9.76 -4.51 53.17
N ALA A 626 -9.35 -3.63 52.28
CA ALA A 626 -7.93 -3.43 51.94
C ALA A 626 -7.65 -1.94 51.99
N GLY A 627 -7.48 -1.41 53.19
CA GLY A 627 -6.93 -0.11 53.48
C GLY A 627 -5.61 -0.28 54.23
#